data_842b61a66736cc5ffd3335fce428db1c
#
_entry.id   842b61a66736cc5ffd3335fce428db1c
#
_cell.length_a   1.000
_cell.length_b   1.000
_cell.length_c   1.000
_cell.angle_alpha   90.00
_cell.angle_beta   90.00
_cell.angle_gamma   90.00
#
_symmetry.space_group_name_H-M   'P 1'
#
loop_
_entity.id
_entity.type
_entity.pdbx_description
1 polymer ?
#
loop_
_entity_poly.entity_id
_entity_poly.type
_entity_poly.pdbx_seq_one_letter_code
_entity_poly.pdbx_strand_id
1 'polypeptide(L)'
;MPVHSRRATKVSELTKISSYKDLPQAPGPLARREERLAWALLLPTLSAVALVVILPLIAIFWISFKPIELADLRAPVPVVKEDLRGKLQALGDQATLRYRLRNSSQSESILDVKLKDSWPQGLEALELDPRCTISKESITCELGDWDGGHREKIQIPVKANPSFSFADDPKATAAIMSGDAKNILTNFEFTAKNFALIFDADEFFSVLWVTFFYTVFGTIGALLFGLFAALLLNKSFVGQSVLRGLYLFPYVAPVIAVAFAWVLLFDPFSGSANALLLQMGVTQEAINFFGARPLALIMVTIFEIWRYFPLSFLFILARMQSIDHDMYEAADMDGASPFQKFWSLSMPQLLGILSVLFLLRFIWTFNKFDDIFLLTGGNAGTRTLTVNVYEQAFAISNIGAGAAVAVIIFCCLLLFSIFFFRFISREEGL
;
A
#
# COMPACT_ATOMS: atom_id res chain seq x y z
N MET A 1 63.16 67.97 22.76
CA MET A 1 63.34 66.82 23.68
C MET A 1 62.23 65.81 23.38
N PRO A 2 62.54 64.60 22.93
CA PRO A 2 61.57 63.60 22.58
C PRO A 2 61.44 62.57 23.70
N VAL A 3 60.27 62.28 24.10
CA VAL A 3 59.95 61.13 25.01
C VAL A 3 58.70 60.48 24.50
N HIS A 4 58.78 59.15 24.39
CA HIS A 4 57.74 58.12 24.15
C HIS A 4 57.53 57.54 22.77
N SER A 5 58.43 56.62 22.47
CA SER A 5 58.22 55.57 21.51
C SER A 5 58.66 54.24 22.16
N ARG A 6 57.89 53.66 23.03
CA ARG A 6 58.13 52.29 23.57
C ARG A 6 56.89 51.65 24.16
N ARG A 7 55.73 51.69 23.46
CA ARG A 7 54.55 50.93 23.95
C ARG A 7 53.72 50.23 22.87
N ALA A 8 54.19 50.23 21.63
CA ALA A 8 53.40 49.62 20.53
C ALA A 8 53.82 48.18 20.12
N THR A 9 54.89 47.62 20.72
CA THR A 9 55.47 46.35 20.33
C THR A 9 55.11 45.14 21.22
N LYS A 10 54.25 45.30 22.28
CA LYS A 10 53.87 44.21 23.18
C LYS A 10 52.43 43.73 23.03
N VAL A 11 51.63 44.33 22.15
CA VAL A 11 50.23 43.91 21.92
C VAL A 11 50.08 42.96 20.75
N SER A 12 51.10 42.89 19.85
CA SER A 12 51.04 42.01 18.69
C SER A 12 51.48 40.54 18.90
N GLU A 13 52.05 40.25 20.09
CA GLU A 13 52.44 38.87 20.45
C GLU A 13 51.36 38.09 21.21
N LEU A 14 50.32 38.76 21.74
CA LEU A 14 49.22 38.08 22.46
C LEU A 14 48.08 37.61 21.56
N THR A 15 48.12 37.95 20.27
CA THR A 15 47.10 37.53 19.29
C THR A 15 47.49 36.26 18.49
N LYS A 16 48.59 35.61 18.83
CA LYS A 16 49.06 34.37 18.17
C LYS A 16 48.81 33.10 18.95
N ILE A 17 48.02 33.12 20.05
CA ILE A 17 47.67 31.93 20.81
C ILE A 17 46.15 31.73 20.72
N SER A 18 45.63 31.48 19.55
CA SER A 18 44.29 30.92 19.37
C SER A 18 44.15 30.26 18.01
N SER A 19 45.02 29.34 17.74
CA SER A 19 44.75 28.32 16.73
C SER A 19 45.05 26.97 17.40
N TYR A 20 44.33 26.69 18.46
CA TYR A 20 44.16 25.33 18.90
C TYR A 20 43.17 24.72 17.89
N LYS A 21 43.71 24.08 16.88
CA LYS A 21 42.96 23.13 16.05
C LYS A 21 42.34 22.17 17.06
N ASP A 22 41.01 22.19 17.16
CA ASP A 22 40.25 21.18 17.88
C ASP A 22 40.59 19.81 17.25
N LEU A 23 41.57 19.14 17.85
CA LEU A 23 41.78 17.73 17.62
C LEU A 23 40.48 17.05 18.08
N PRO A 24 39.87 16.17 17.29
CA PRO A 24 38.72 15.43 17.75
C PRO A 24 39.10 14.67 19.01
N GLN A 25 38.72 15.22 20.18
CA GLN A 25 38.92 14.54 21.43
C GLN A 25 38.09 13.28 21.43
N ALA A 26 38.75 12.14 21.56
CA ALA A 26 38.04 10.88 21.72
C ALA A 26 37.03 11.04 22.88
N PRO A 27 35.77 10.66 22.70
CA PRO A 27 34.73 10.87 23.70
C PRO A 27 35.16 10.26 25.04
N GLY A 28 35.15 11.10 26.11
CA GLY A 28 35.50 10.68 27.44
C GLY A 28 34.59 9.56 27.97
N PRO A 29 34.97 8.89 29.09
CA PRO A 29 34.19 7.76 29.62
C PRO A 29 32.73 8.13 29.95
N LEU A 30 32.45 9.37 30.30
CA LEU A 30 31.11 9.86 30.58
C LEU A 30 30.30 9.98 29.27
N ALA A 31 30.88 10.59 28.23
CA ALA A 31 30.24 10.71 26.90
C ALA A 31 29.94 9.34 26.30
N ARG A 32 30.84 8.36 26.44
CA ARG A 32 30.59 6.98 26.01
C ARG A 32 29.46 6.30 26.77
N ARG A 33 29.28 6.63 28.06
CA ARG A 33 28.17 6.11 28.88
C ARG A 33 26.85 6.75 28.45
N GLU A 34 26.83 8.07 28.24
CA GLU A 34 25.65 8.78 27.70
C GLU A 34 25.25 8.29 26.31
N GLU A 35 26.22 8.08 25.43
CA GLU A 35 25.99 7.51 24.10
C GLU A 35 25.37 6.10 24.19
N ARG A 36 25.89 5.23 25.05
CA ARG A 36 25.32 3.88 25.25
C ARG A 36 23.90 3.92 25.82
N LEU A 37 23.63 4.84 26.75
CA LEU A 37 22.29 5.04 27.30
C LEU A 37 21.34 5.60 26.24
N ALA A 38 21.79 6.54 25.41
CA ALA A 38 21.02 7.07 24.30
C ALA A 38 20.65 5.97 23.29
N TRP A 39 21.64 5.14 22.89
CA TRP A 39 21.40 3.98 22.03
C TRP A 39 20.46 2.94 22.68
N ALA A 40 20.62 2.65 23.97
CA ALA A 40 19.76 1.72 24.70
C ALA A 40 18.30 2.21 24.76
N LEU A 41 18.08 3.51 24.91
CA LEU A 41 16.75 4.12 24.90
C LEU A 41 16.14 4.21 23.49
N LEU A 42 16.97 4.41 22.47
CA LEU A 42 16.51 4.46 21.07
C LEU A 42 16.28 3.06 20.46
N LEU A 43 16.98 2.03 20.97
CA LEU A 43 16.97 0.68 20.39
C LEU A 43 15.55 0.07 20.26
N PRO A 44 14.63 0.17 21.25
CA PRO A 44 13.27 -0.34 21.09
C PRO A 44 12.52 0.34 19.95
N THR A 45 12.64 1.68 19.84
CA THR A 45 11.99 2.44 18.78
C THR A 45 12.60 2.14 17.41
N LEU A 46 13.93 2.09 17.31
CA LEU A 46 14.63 1.74 16.07
C LEU A 46 14.33 0.31 15.63
N SER A 47 14.26 -0.64 16.56
CA SER A 47 13.90 -2.03 16.22
C SER A 47 12.44 -2.13 15.77
N ALA A 48 11.52 -1.40 16.38
CA ALA A 48 10.13 -1.34 15.92
C ALA A 48 10.03 -0.75 14.50
N VAL A 49 10.73 0.35 14.23
CA VAL A 49 10.77 0.96 12.89
C VAL A 49 11.42 0.02 11.88
N ALA A 50 12.53 -0.64 12.24
CA ALA A 50 13.19 -1.61 11.35
C ALA A 50 12.27 -2.77 10.99
N LEU A 51 11.53 -3.31 11.95
CA LEU A 51 10.67 -4.48 11.77
C LEU A 51 9.36 -4.13 11.06
N VAL A 52 8.75 -2.99 11.37
CA VAL A 52 7.41 -2.63 10.87
C VAL A 52 7.47 -1.81 9.58
N VAL A 53 8.54 -1.04 9.36
CA VAL A 53 8.66 -0.15 8.19
C VAL A 53 9.72 -0.64 7.22
N ILE A 54 10.98 -0.83 7.68
CA ILE A 54 12.10 -1.14 6.76
C ILE A 54 11.98 -2.55 6.20
N LEU A 55 11.66 -3.54 7.02
CA LEU A 55 11.58 -4.93 6.58
C LEU A 55 10.48 -5.15 5.52
N PRO A 56 9.22 -4.68 5.69
CA PRO A 56 8.20 -4.76 4.64
C PRO A 56 8.60 -3.99 3.37
N LEU A 57 9.27 -2.84 3.51
CA LEU A 57 9.75 -2.06 2.37
C LEU A 57 10.76 -2.88 1.55
N ILE A 58 11.76 -3.47 2.22
CA ILE A 58 12.74 -4.36 1.56
C ILE A 58 12.02 -5.55 0.90
N ALA A 59 11.01 -6.14 1.58
CA ALA A 59 10.23 -7.24 1.03
C ALA A 59 9.48 -6.83 -0.25
N ILE A 60 8.87 -5.64 -0.29
CA ILE A 60 8.20 -5.13 -1.49
C ILE A 60 9.20 -4.95 -2.63
N PHE A 61 10.38 -4.37 -2.36
CA PHE A 61 11.45 -4.26 -3.37
C PHE A 61 11.91 -5.65 -3.85
N TRP A 62 12.10 -6.60 -2.95
CA TRP A 62 12.47 -7.96 -3.30
C TRP A 62 11.42 -8.62 -4.20
N ILE A 63 10.14 -8.55 -3.82
CA ILE A 63 9.03 -9.15 -4.55
C ILE A 63 8.83 -8.49 -5.92
N SER A 64 9.04 -7.17 -6.05
CA SER A 64 8.85 -6.45 -7.32
C SER A 64 9.74 -6.95 -8.46
N PHE A 65 10.90 -7.51 -8.14
CA PHE A 65 11.81 -8.14 -9.11
C PHE A 65 11.62 -9.65 -9.25
N LYS A 66 10.51 -10.20 -8.74
CA LYS A 66 10.19 -11.63 -8.83
C LYS A 66 8.92 -11.86 -9.64
N PRO A 67 8.87 -12.85 -10.54
CA PRO A 67 7.66 -13.21 -11.27
C PRO A 67 6.72 -14.04 -10.38
N ILE A 68 6.21 -13.44 -9.29
CA ILE A 68 5.41 -14.10 -8.26
C ILE A 68 3.93 -13.87 -8.51
N GLU A 69 3.19 -14.95 -8.64
CA GLU A 69 1.73 -14.96 -8.59
C GLU A 69 1.21 -15.29 -7.17
N LEU A 70 -0.07 -15.08 -6.93
CA LEU A 70 -0.70 -15.40 -5.64
C LEU A 70 -0.58 -16.88 -5.28
N ALA A 71 -0.55 -17.74 -6.29
CA ALA A 71 -0.36 -19.18 -6.11
C ALA A 71 1.05 -19.55 -5.60
N ASP A 72 2.06 -18.74 -5.91
CA ASP A 72 3.46 -19.00 -5.64
C ASP A 72 3.93 -18.53 -4.24
N LEU A 73 3.04 -17.97 -3.45
CA LEU A 73 3.35 -17.60 -2.05
C LEU A 73 3.73 -18.79 -1.17
N ARG A 74 3.38 -20.00 -1.62
CA ARG A 74 3.85 -21.25 -1.03
C ARG A 74 4.78 -21.94 -2.01
N ALA A 75 5.78 -22.64 -1.49
CA ALA A 75 6.61 -23.49 -2.34
C ALA A 75 5.70 -24.43 -3.15
N PRO A 76 6.01 -24.68 -4.42
CA PRO A 76 5.28 -25.65 -5.22
C PRO A 76 5.21 -27.00 -4.51
N VAL A 77 4.03 -27.58 -4.48
CA VAL A 77 3.82 -28.92 -3.90
C VAL A 77 3.05 -29.77 -4.87
N PRO A 78 3.39 -31.07 -4.97
CA PRO A 78 2.59 -31.99 -5.73
C PRO A 78 1.28 -32.26 -4.99
N VAL A 79 0.17 -32.19 -5.71
CA VAL A 79 -1.18 -32.36 -5.17
C VAL A 79 -1.82 -33.59 -5.76
N VAL A 80 -2.37 -34.46 -4.92
CA VAL A 80 -3.14 -35.64 -5.32
C VAL A 80 -4.60 -35.50 -4.91
N LYS A 81 -5.48 -35.95 -5.80
CA LYS A 81 -6.88 -36.21 -5.48
C LYS A 81 -7.19 -37.64 -5.86
N GLU A 82 -7.52 -38.44 -4.89
CA GLU A 82 -7.91 -39.82 -5.03
C GLU A 82 -9.39 -39.95 -5.34
N ASP A 83 -9.76 -40.91 -6.20
CA ASP A 83 -11.15 -41.17 -6.60
C ASP A 83 -11.28 -42.65 -6.99
N LEU A 84 -12.35 -43.32 -6.52
CA LEU A 84 -12.69 -44.69 -6.89
C LEU A 84 -13.87 -44.68 -7.86
N ARG A 85 -13.66 -45.21 -9.05
CA ARG A 85 -14.72 -45.36 -10.03
C ARG A 85 -15.18 -46.80 -10.08
N GLY A 86 -16.40 -47.05 -9.73
CA GLY A 86 -17.01 -48.38 -9.54
C GLY A 86 -17.36 -48.60 -8.07
N LYS A 87 -17.86 -49.79 -7.77
CA LYS A 87 -18.21 -50.20 -6.42
C LYS A 87 -17.54 -51.54 -6.12
N LEU A 88 -17.00 -51.67 -4.93
CA LEU A 88 -16.44 -52.90 -4.41
C LEU A 88 -17.38 -53.39 -3.28
N GLN A 89 -18.44 -54.15 -3.63
CA GLN A 89 -19.45 -54.62 -2.70
C GLN A 89 -19.51 -56.14 -2.59
N ALA A 90 -18.98 -56.85 -3.57
CA ALA A 90 -18.96 -58.33 -3.62
C ALA A 90 -17.58 -58.86 -4.07
N LEU A 91 -17.34 -60.12 -3.75
CA LEU A 91 -16.16 -60.85 -4.18
C LEU A 91 -16.07 -60.87 -5.71
N GLY A 92 -14.94 -60.45 -6.23
CA GLY A 92 -14.73 -60.40 -7.68
C GLY A 92 -15.13 -59.10 -8.36
N ASP A 93 -15.74 -58.18 -7.62
CA ASP A 93 -16.06 -56.83 -8.13
C ASP A 93 -14.79 -56.11 -8.59
N GLN A 94 -14.94 -55.37 -9.70
CA GLN A 94 -13.90 -54.57 -10.29
C GLN A 94 -14.24 -53.09 -10.19
N ALA A 95 -13.22 -52.32 -9.80
CA ALA A 95 -13.29 -50.85 -9.76
C ALA A 95 -11.98 -50.28 -10.31
N THR A 96 -11.95 -48.99 -10.57
CA THR A 96 -10.72 -48.28 -10.96
C THR A 96 -10.37 -47.25 -9.93
N LEU A 97 -9.26 -47.45 -9.25
CA LEU A 97 -8.65 -46.45 -8.38
C LEU A 97 -7.95 -45.42 -9.26
N ARG A 98 -8.23 -44.14 -9.05
CA ARG A 98 -7.77 -43.07 -9.91
C ARG A 98 -7.13 -41.99 -9.07
N TYR A 99 -5.86 -41.73 -9.28
CA TYR A 99 -5.12 -40.60 -8.77
C TYR A 99 -5.10 -39.48 -9.80
N ARG A 100 -5.65 -38.32 -9.44
CA ARG A 100 -5.53 -37.09 -10.24
C ARG A 100 -4.41 -36.28 -9.62
N LEU A 101 -3.35 -36.10 -10.38
CA LEU A 101 -2.11 -35.52 -9.94
C LEU A 101 -1.91 -34.18 -10.63
N ARG A 102 -1.41 -33.21 -9.90
CA ARG A 102 -1.08 -31.92 -10.47
C ARG A 102 0.02 -31.22 -9.69
N ASN A 103 0.82 -30.40 -10.39
CA ASN A 103 1.66 -29.39 -9.78
C ASN A 103 0.78 -28.23 -9.26
N SER A 104 1.02 -27.73 -8.05
CA SER A 104 0.30 -26.58 -7.49
C SER A 104 0.69 -25.26 -8.19
N SER A 105 1.92 -25.14 -8.68
CA SER A 105 2.41 -23.99 -9.44
C SER A 105 2.19 -24.17 -10.95
N GLN A 106 1.90 -23.06 -11.64
CA GLN A 106 1.79 -23.02 -13.10
C GLN A 106 3.14 -22.74 -13.78
N SER A 107 4.10 -22.19 -13.04
CA SER A 107 5.37 -21.68 -13.56
C SER A 107 6.59 -22.47 -13.08
N GLU A 108 6.55 -23.01 -11.87
CA GLU A 108 7.71 -23.64 -11.23
C GLU A 108 7.67 -25.16 -11.30
N SER A 109 8.83 -25.78 -11.53
CA SER A 109 8.99 -27.23 -11.57
C SER A 109 9.13 -27.84 -10.17
N ILE A 110 8.74 -29.11 -10.06
CA ILE A 110 8.96 -29.94 -8.87
C ILE A 110 9.80 -31.13 -9.31
N LEU A 111 10.90 -31.37 -8.60
CA LEU A 111 11.82 -32.48 -8.90
C LEU A 111 11.52 -33.68 -8.02
N ASP A 112 11.84 -34.88 -8.52
CA ASP A 112 11.74 -36.17 -7.81
C ASP A 112 10.38 -36.38 -7.13
N VAL A 113 9.29 -36.22 -7.90
CA VAL A 113 7.93 -36.38 -7.38
C VAL A 113 7.62 -37.85 -7.12
N LYS A 114 7.18 -38.12 -5.89
CA LYS A 114 6.80 -39.47 -5.42
C LYS A 114 5.41 -39.43 -4.82
N LEU A 115 4.62 -40.44 -5.15
CA LEU A 115 3.33 -40.73 -4.53
C LEU A 115 3.48 -41.93 -3.63
N LYS A 116 3.01 -41.87 -2.41
CA LYS A 116 2.89 -42.98 -1.47
C LYS A 116 1.49 -43.00 -0.91
N ASP A 117 0.88 -44.18 -0.97
CA ASP A 117 -0.45 -44.40 -0.41
C ASP A 117 -0.50 -45.77 0.28
N SER A 118 -1.47 -45.97 1.15
CA SER A 118 -1.70 -47.29 1.73
C SER A 118 -2.47 -48.14 0.71
N TRP A 119 -2.13 -49.45 0.70
CA TRP A 119 -2.78 -50.42 -0.18
C TRP A 119 -3.59 -51.40 0.66
N PRO A 120 -4.93 -51.42 0.54
CA PRO A 120 -5.79 -52.30 1.34
C PRO A 120 -5.46 -53.77 1.10
N GLN A 121 -5.45 -54.57 2.16
CA GLN A 121 -5.25 -56.00 2.05
C GLN A 121 -6.41 -56.66 1.26
N GLY A 122 -6.08 -57.58 0.35
CA GLY A 122 -7.07 -58.24 -0.49
C GLY A 122 -7.54 -57.44 -1.71
N LEU A 123 -6.92 -56.30 -1.98
CA LEU A 123 -7.13 -55.58 -3.24
C LEU A 123 -6.01 -55.96 -4.23
N GLU A 124 -6.38 -56.53 -5.38
CA GLU A 124 -5.47 -56.94 -6.44
C GLU A 124 -5.49 -55.95 -7.57
N ALA A 125 -4.30 -55.45 -7.97
CA ALA A 125 -4.20 -54.62 -9.17
C ALA A 125 -4.17 -55.49 -10.40
N LEU A 126 -5.09 -55.23 -11.35
CA LEU A 126 -5.15 -55.95 -12.63
C LEU A 126 -4.13 -55.42 -13.62
N GLU A 127 -3.91 -54.11 -13.61
CA GLU A 127 -2.91 -53.41 -14.39
C GLU A 127 -2.30 -52.32 -13.55
N LEU A 128 -0.96 -52.21 -13.54
CA LEU A 128 -0.21 -51.23 -12.77
C LEU A 128 0.62 -50.37 -13.68
N ASP A 129 0.65 -49.04 -13.41
CA ASP A 129 1.56 -48.13 -14.08
C ASP A 129 3.00 -48.60 -13.86
N PRO A 130 3.85 -48.63 -14.90
CA PRO A 130 5.25 -49.11 -14.76
C PRO A 130 6.07 -48.34 -13.72
N ARG A 131 5.66 -47.09 -13.40
CA ARG A 131 6.31 -46.22 -12.40
C ARG A 131 5.87 -46.53 -10.97
N CYS A 132 4.87 -47.39 -10.80
CA CYS A 132 4.31 -47.72 -9.51
C CYS A 132 4.73 -49.13 -9.05
N THR A 133 4.98 -49.29 -7.76
CA THR A 133 5.29 -50.56 -7.11
C THR A 133 4.36 -50.76 -5.93
N ILE A 134 3.73 -51.95 -5.83
CA ILE A 134 2.89 -52.30 -4.70
C ILE A 134 3.73 -53.18 -3.73
N SER A 135 3.84 -52.77 -2.50
CA SER A 135 4.34 -53.52 -1.38
C SER A 135 3.14 -54.00 -0.54
N LYS A 136 3.35 -54.92 0.44
CA LYS A 136 2.26 -55.59 1.17
C LYS A 136 1.14 -54.67 1.67
N GLU A 137 1.43 -53.43 2.05
CA GLU A 137 0.47 -52.50 2.65
C GLU A 137 0.59 -51.08 2.06
N SER A 138 1.36 -50.89 1.02
CA SER A 138 1.52 -49.57 0.39
C SER A 138 1.80 -49.61 -1.09
N ILE A 139 1.31 -48.64 -1.83
CA ILE A 139 1.71 -48.35 -3.20
C ILE A 139 2.65 -47.15 -3.19
N THR A 140 3.72 -47.25 -3.96
CA THR A 140 4.67 -46.14 -4.16
C THR A 140 4.89 -45.96 -5.65
N CYS A 141 4.72 -44.72 -6.16
CA CYS A 141 4.98 -44.39 -7.55
C CYS A 141 6.08 -43.33 -7.64
N GLU A 142 7.09 -43.59 -8.47
CA GLU A 142 8.13 -42.61 -8.83
C GLU A 142 7.76 -41.92 -10.11
N LEU A 143 7.37 -40.62 -10.00
CA LEU A 143 6.75 -39.89 -11.08
C LEU A 143 7.71 -38.95 -11.83
N GLY A 144 8.96 -38.86 -11.30
CA GLY A 144 10.01 -38.03 -11.90
C GLY A 144 9.77 -36.54 -11.72
N ASP A 145 10.30 -35.75 -12.65
CA ASP A 145 10.24 -34.29 -12.60
C ASP A 145 8.99 -33.76 -13.28
N TRP A 146 8.35 -32.76 -12.67
CA TRP A 146 7.16 -32.12 -13.18
C TRP A 146 7.41 -30.66 -13.53
N ASP A 147 7.09 -30.25 -14.70
CA ASP A 147 7.09 -28.83 -15.09
C ASP A 147 5.93 -28.05 -14.46
N GLY A 148 6.01 -26.73 -14.54
CA GLY A 148 4.90 -25.87 -14.13
C GLY A 148 3.60 -26.24 -14.86
N GLY A 149 2.50 -26.29 -14.11
CA GLY A 149 1.18 -26.62 -14.66
C GLY A 149 0.98 -28.11 -15.01
N HIS A 150 1.94 -28.99 -14.68
CA HIS A 150 1.83 -30.43 -14.94
C HIS A 150 0.55 -31.02 -14.36
N ARG A 151 -0.15 -31.85 -15.16
CA ARG A 151 -1.36 -32.57 -14.75
C ARG A 151 -1.35 -33.95 -15.38
N GLU A 152 -1.49 -34.98 -14.56
CA GLU A 152 -1.64 -36.36 -15.05
C GLU A 152 -2.67 -37.14 -14.24
N LYS A 153 -3.04 -38.31 -14.75
CA LYS A 153 -3.98 -39.22 -14.11
C LYS A 153 -3.41 -40.62 -14.18
N ILE A 154 -3.22 -41.26 -13.02
CA ILE A 154 -2.90 -42.68 -12.91
C ILE A 154 -4.20 -43.41 -12.64
N GLN A 155 -4.48 -44.47 -13.38
CA GLN A 155 -5.67 -45.29 -13.21
C GLN A 155 -5.22 -46.73 -13.02
N ILE A 156 -5.65 -47.32 -11.91
CA ILE A 156 -5.30 -48.69 -11.51
C ILE A 156 -6.60 -49.48 -11.44
N PRO A 157 -6.89 -50.35 -12.44
CA PRO A 157 -8.00 -51.29 -12.31
C PRO A 157 -7.70 -52.28 -11.20
N VAL A 158 -8.65 -52.44 -10.29
CA VAL A 158 -8.53 -53.24 -9.09
C VAL A 158 -9.67 -54.25 -8.99
N LYS A 159 -9.40 -55.38 -8.35
CA LYS A 159 -10.37 -56.46 -8.12
C LYS A 159 -10.32 -56.87 -6.64
N ALA A 160 -11.48 -57.09 -6.07
CA ALA A 160 -11.60 -57.57 -4.68
C ALA A 160 -11.40 -59.06 -4.60
N ASN A 161 -10.45 -59.49 -3.78
CA ASN A 161 -10.16 -60.89 -3.45
C ASN A 161 -10.83 -61.30 -2.12
N PRO A 162 -10.89 -62.64 -1.73
CA PRO A 162 -11.53 -63.08 -0.50
C PRO A 162 -11.05 -62.46 0.83
N SER A 163 -9.84 -61.90 0.83
CA SER A 163 -9.23 -61.24 2.00
C SER A 163 -9.52 -59.75 2.05
N PHE A 164 -10.25 -59.16 1.08
CA PHE A 164 -10.63 -57.75 1.09
C PHE A 164 -11.74 -57.49 2.09
N SER A 165 -11.52 -56.56 3.01
CA SER A 165 -12.55 -56.07 3.91
C SER A 165 -13.39 -54.99 3.24
N PHE A 166 -14.64 -55.23 2.95
CA PHE A 166 -15.54 -54.26 2.34
C PHE A 166 -15.89 -53.07 3.26
N ALA A 167 -15.42 -53.10 4.51
CA ALA A 167 -15.51 -51.97 5.43
C ALA A 167 -14.38 -50.96 5.22
N ASP A 168 -13.30 -51.37 4.55
CA ASP A 168 -12.16 -50.52 4.26
C ASP A 168 -12.38 -49.75 2.91
N ASP A 169 -12.73 -48.50 3.02
CA ASP A 169 -12.82 -47.64 1.82
C ASP A 169 -11.40 -47.34 1.31
N PRO A 170 -11.04 -47.76 0.07
CA PRO A 170 -9.72 -47.46 -0.51
C PRO A 170 -9.40 -45.98 -0.59
N LYS A 171 -10.42 -45.09 -0.54
CA LYS A 171 -10.24 -43.64 -0.50
C LYS A 171 -10.02 -43.08 0.88
N ALA A 172 -10.24 -43.86 1.96
CA ALA A 172 -10.10 -43.38 3.34
C ALA A 172 -8.64 -43.16 3.75
N THR A 173 -7.72 -43.59 2.92
CA THR A 173 -6.28 -43.44 3.11
C THR A 173 -5.82 -42.13 2.49
N ALA A 174 -5.08 -41.33 3.24
CA ALA A 174 -4.53 -40.10 2.73
C ALA A 174 -3.27 -40.37 1.90
N ALA A 175 -3.43 -40.36 0.57
CA ALA A 175 -2.28 -40.41 -0.33
C ALA A 175 -1.32 -39.23 -0.05
N ILE A 176 -0.06 -39.52 0.20
CA ILE A 176 1.00 -38.55 0.51
C ILE A 176 1.87 -38.37 -0.73
N MET A 177 2.07 -37.10 -1.10
CA MET A 177 3.03 -36.77 -2.16
C MET A 177 4.21 -36.01 -1.58
N SER A 178 5.38 -36.30 -2.14
CA SER A 178 6.64 -35.60 -1.85
C SER A 178 7.32 -35.20 -3.16
N GLY A 179 8.11 -34.17 -3.12
CA GLY A 179 8.92 -33.67 -4.22
C GLY A 179 9.69 -32.44 -3.79
N ASP A 180 10.83 -32.22 -4.42
CA ASP A 180 11.70 -31.08 -4.12
C ASP A 180 11.38 -29.91 -5.06
N ALA A 181 11.02 -28.76 -4.49
CA ALA A 181 10.74 -27.57 -5.27
C ALA A 181 11.47 -26.36 -4.72
N LYS A 182 12.01 -25.55 -5.63
CA LYS A 182 12.59 -24.27 -5.24
C LYS A 182 11.49 -23.30 -4.88
N ASN A 183 11.67 -22.61 -3.77
CA ASN A 183 10.75 -21.53 -3.40
C ASN A 183 11.14 -20.25 -4.16
N ILE A 184 10.27 -19.76 -5.02
CA ILE A 184 10.48 -18.54 -5.82
C ILE A 184 10.74 -17.31 -4.95
N LEU A 185 10.18 -17.26 -3.74
CA LEU A 185 10.38 -16.16 -2.80
C LEU A 185 11.82 -16.07 -2.30
N THR A 186 12.49 -17.21 -2.13
CA THR A 186 13.82 -17.30 -1.52
C THR A 186 14.95 -17.56 -2.51
N ASN A 187 14.64 -17.90 -3.78
CA ASN A 187 15.67 -18.05 -4.81
C ASN A 187 16.28 -16.67 -5.14
N PHE A 188 17.45 -16.63 -5.80
CA PHE A 188 18.14 -15.39 -6.20
C PHE A 188 17.96 -15.05 -7.69
N GLU A 189 16.90 -15.56 -8.29
CA GLU A 189 16.54 -15.23 -9.67
C GLU A 189 15.69 -13.98 -9.71
N PHE A 190 16.18 -12.94 -10.39
CA PHE A 190 15.49 -11.63 -10.50
C PHE A 190 15.12 -11.32 -11.94
N THR A 191 14.02 -10.62 -12.11
CA THR A 191 13.52 -10.20 -13.42
C THR A 191 12.96 -8.78 -13.35
N ALA A 192 13.10 -8.02 -14.42
CA ALA A 192 12.44 -6.71 -14.58
C ALA A 192 11.08 -6.81 -15.32
N LYS A 193 10.59 -8.03 -15.61
CA LYS A 193 9.35 -8.24 -16.39
C LYS A 193 8.12 -7.55 -15.78
N ASN A 194 8.03 -7.50 -14.43
CA ASN A 194 6.93 -6.82 -13.77
C ASN A 194 6.90 -5.33 -14.08
N PHE A 195 8.06 -4.68 -14.08
CA PHE A 195 8.16 -3.25 -14.44
C PHE A 195 7.86 -3.04 -15.93
N ALA A 196 8.40 -3.89 -16.81
CA ALA A 196 8.10 -3.82 -18.23
C ALA A 196 6.58 -3.97 -18.47
N LEU A 197 5.93 -4.95 -17.84
CA LEU A 197 4.49 -5.16 -17.93
C LEU A 197 3.69 -3.90 -17.54
N ILE A 198 4.12 -3.19 -16.51
CA ILE A 198 3.42 -1.99 -16.04
C ILE A 198 3.68 -0.80 -16.98
N PHE A 199 4.93 -0.59 -17.43
CA PHE A 199 5.28 0.53 -18.29
C PHE A 199 4.79 0.37 -19.74
N ASP A 200 4.72 -0.86 -20.23
CA ASP A 200 4.23 -1.19 -21.57
C ASP A 200 2.70 -1.19 -21.67
N ALA A 201 1.99 -1.11 -20.53
CA ALA A 201 0.55 -1.01 -20.50
C ALA A 201 0.10 0.36 -21.04
N ASP A 202 -0.77 0.36 -22.06
CA ASP A 202 -1.31 1.57 -22.70
C ASP A 202 -1.93 2.57 -21.71
N GLU A 203 -2.40 2.06 -20.57
CA GLU A 203 -3.09 2.86 -19.54
C GLU A 203 -2.14 3.48 -18.50
N PHE A 204 -0.86 3.10 -18.44
CA PHE A 204 0.04 3.51 -17.36
C PHE A 204 0.09 5.03 -17.18
N PHE A 205 0.36 5.76 -18.26
CA PHE A 205 0.43 7.23 -18.21
C PHE A 205 -0.92 7.88 -17.85
N SER A 206 -2.02 7.25 -18.25
CA SER A 206 -3.36 7.70 -17.86
C SER A 206 -3.59 7.53 -16.35
N VAL A 207 -3.21 6.39 -15.78
CA VAL A 207 -3.29 6.10 -14.33
C VAL A 207 -2.39 7.04 -13.55
N LEU A 208 -1.17 7.28 -14.01
CA LEU A 208 -0.25 8.21 -13.40
C LEU A 208 -0.81 9.64 -13.41
N TRP A 209 -1.36 10.09 -14.54
CA TRP A 209 -2.01 11.41 -14.65
C TRP A 209 -3.20 11.56 -13.69
N VAL A 210 -4.06 10.55 -13.62
CA VAL A 210 -5.21 10.56 -12.69
C VAL A 210 -4.73 10.65 -11.25
N THR A 211 -3.68 9.91 -10.89
CA THR A 211 -3.10 9.95 -9.54
C THR A 211 -2.59 11.35 -9.21
N PHE A 212 -1.84 11.98 -10.11
CA PHE A 212 -1.35 13.34 -9.90
C PHE A 212 -2.49 14.37 -9.88
N PHE A 213 -3.43 14.29 -10.81
CA PHE A 213 -4.59 15.19 -10.83
C PHE A 213 -5.35 15.12 -9.50
N TYR A 214 -5.77 13.93 -9.11
CA TYR A 214 -6.50 13.70 -7.86
C TYR A 214 -5.72 14.22 -6.64
N THR A 215 -4.43 13.93 -6.58
CA THR A 215 -3.57 14.32 -5.45
C THR A 215 -3.38 15.83 -5.38
N VAL A 216 -3.01 16.47 -6.48
CA VAL A 216 -2.74 17.91 -6.51
C VAL A 216 -4.00 18.71 -6.24
N PHE A 217 -5.08 18.44 -7.01
CA PHE A 217 -6.32 19.19 -6.86
C PHE A 217 -7.05 18.87 -5.55
N GLY A 218 -7.03 17.62 -5.09
CA GLY A 218 -7.55 17.22 -3.79
C GLY A 218 -6.82 17.91 -2.63
N THR A 219 -5.49 17.92 -2.67
CA THR A 219 -4.67 18.56 -1.63
C THR A 219 -4.85 20.07 -1.62
N ILE A 220 -4.70 20.73 -2.77
CA ILE A 220 -4.85 22.19 -2.87
C ILE A 220 -6.28 22.61 -2.49
N GLY A 221 -7.28 21.91 -3.01
CA GLY A 221 -8.68 22.18 -2.68
C GLY A 221 -8.96 22.06 -1.18
N ALA A 222 -8.49 20.98 -0.53
CA ALA A 222 -8.68 20.80 0.91
C ALA A 222 -7.96 21.87 1.75
N LEU A 223 -6.79 22.36 1.31
CA LEU A 223 -6.09 23.45 1.97
C LEU A 223 -6.83 24.79 1.77
N LEU A 224 -7.28 25.09 0.57
CA LEU A 224 -8.00 26.34 0.27
C LEU A 224 -9.35 26.41 1.01
N PHE A 225 -10.14 25.34 1.00
CA PHE A 225 -11.39 25.28 1.77
C PHE A 225 -11.13 25.32 3.27
N GLY A 226 -10.08 24.64 3.75
CA GLY A 226 -9.64 24.69 5.13
C GLY A 226 -9.22 26.09 5.57
N LEU A 227 -8.45 26.81 4.75
CA LEU A 227 -8.05 28.19 4.99
C LEU A 227 -9.27 29.12 5.03
N PHE A 228 -10.17 28.99 4.05
CA PHE A 228 -11.41 29.78 4.02
C PHE A 228 -12.25 29.54 5.28
N ALA A 229 -12.44 28.28 5.68
CA ALA A 229 -13.15 27.93 6.90
C ALA A 229 -12.47 28.50 8.16
N ALA A 230 -11.14 28.45 8.22
CA ALA A 230 -10.36 28.99 9.32
C ALA A 230 -10.53 30.52 9.43
N LEU A 231 -10.48 31.25 8.32
CA LEU A 231 -10.68 32.70 8.28
C LEU A 231 -12.09 33.08 8.77
N LEU A 232 -13.13 32.34 8.34
CA LEU A 232 -14.51 32.59 8.77
C LEU A 232 -14.70 32.32 10.26
N LEU A 233 -14.16 31.17 10.75
CA LEU A 233 -14.39 30.70 12.11
C LEU A 233 -13.31 31.16 13.11
N ASN A 234 -12.38 32.01 12.69
CA ASN A 234 -11.46 32.67 13.61
C ASN A 234 -12.11 33.87 14.33
N LYS A 235 -13.17 34.45 13.76
CA LYS A 235 -13.92 35.55 14.38
C LYS A 235 -14.86 35.04 15.46
N SER A 236 -14.96 35.77 16.58
CA SER A 236 -15.88 35.43 17.67
C SER A 236 -17.32 35.81 17.30
N PHE A 237 -18.25 34.88 17.36
CA PHE A 237 -19.68 35.08 17.17
C PHE A 237 -20.48 33.97 17.89
N VAL A 238 -21.78 34.25 18.10
CA VAL A 238 -22.66 33.27 18.78
C VAL A 238 -22.82 32.02 17.90
N GLY A 239 -22.59 30.85 18.46
CA GLY A 239 -22.68 29.57 17.72
C GLY A 239 -21.38 29.11 17.07
N GLN A 240 -20.29 29.87 17.16
CA GLN A 240 -18.97 29.52 16.59
C GLN A 240 -18.53 28.10 16.95
N SER A 241 -18.66 27.70 18.22
CA SER A 241 -18.23 26.37 18.70
C SER A 241 -19.05 25.24 18.07
N VAL A 242 -20.35 25.45 17.87
CA VAL A 242 -21.23 24.49 17.21
C VAL A 242 -20.84 24.32 15.75
N LEU A 243 -20.61 25.44 15.05
CA LEU A 243 -20.18 25.41 13.65
C LEU A 243 -18.80 24.73 13.49
N ARG A 244 -17.85 25.01 14.38
CA ARG A 244 -16.55 24.30 14.37
C ARG A 244 -16.73 22.78 14.51
N GLY A 245 -17.63 22.33 15.39
CA GLY A 245 -17.98 20.90 15.51
C GLY A 245 -18.63 20.33 14.24
N LEU A 246 -19.56 21.05 13.63
CA LEU A 246 -20.21 20.62 12.39
C LEU A 246 -19.24 20.52 11.19
N TYR A 247 -18.29 21.44 11.10
CA TYR A 247 -17.27 21.37 10.05
C TYR A 247 -16.39 20.14 10.14
N LEU A 248 -16.26 19.50 11.33
CA LEU A 248 -15.49 18.26 11.50
C LEU A 248 -16.23 17.01 11.03
N PHE A 249 -17.55 17.07 10.85
CA PHE A 249 -18.38 15.92 10.49
C PHE A 249 -17.87 15.14 9.28
N PRO A 250 -17.51 15.76 8.14
CA PRO A 250 -17.04 15.03 6.97
C PRO A 250 -15.82 14.15 7.27
N TYR A 251 -14.92 14.64 8.12
CA TYR A 251 -13.68 13.95 8.46
C TYR A 251 -13.89 12.80 9.47
N VAL A 252 -14.77 13.00 10.46
CA VAL A 252 -15.01 12.04 11.54
C VAL A 252 -15.94 10.90 11.10
N ALA A 253 -16.83 11.16 10.15
CA ALA A 253 -17.80 10.17 9.71
C ALA A 253 -17.11 8.94 9.07
N PRO A 254 -17.66 7.71 9.27
CA PRO A 254 -17.10 6.49 8.68
C PRO A 254 -17.05 6.59 7.14
N VAL A 255 -15.88 6.33 6.56
CA VAL A 255 -15.66 6.51 5.10
C VAL A 255 -16.65 5.72 4.25
N ILE A 256 -16.89 4.46 4.62
CA ILE A 256 -17.80 3.57 3.88
C ILE A 256 -19.22 4.17 3.84
N ALA A 257 -19.74 4.60 5.00
CA ALA A 257 -21.08 5.16 5.08
C ALA A 257 -21.22 6.44 4.23
N VAL A 258 -20.22 7.31 4.29
CA VAL A 258 -20.23 8.59 3.56
C VAL A 258 -20.06 8.36 2.06
N ALA A 259 -19.16 7.46 1.63
CA ALA A 259 -18.97 7.15 0.23
C ALA A 259 -20.25 6.55 -0.39
N PHE A 260 -20.89 5.60 0.27
CA PHE A 260 -22.17 5.06 -0.21
C PHE A 260 -23.29 6.09 -0.20
N ALA A 261 -23.34 6.98 0.81
CA ALA A 261 -24.29 8.09 0.79
C ALA A 261 -24.11 9.02 -0.43
N TRP A 262 -22.84 9.28 -0.84
CA TRP A 262 -22.55 10.03 -2.05
C TRP A 262 -22.97 9.27 -3.32
N VAL A 263 -22.66 7.97 -3.41
CA VAL A 263 -23.10 7.15 -4.55
C VAL A 263 -24.61 7.17 -4.70
N LEU A 264 -25.36 7.03 -3.60
CA LEU A 264 -26.82 7.09 -3.60
C LEU A 264 -27.35 8.49 -3.93
N LEU A 265 -26.74 9.55 -3.37
CA LEU A 265 -27.13 10.94 -3.60
C LEU A 265 -27.01 11.33 -5.09
N PHE A 266 -25.92 10.88 -5.74
CA PHE A 266 -25.58 11.20 -7.12
C PHE A 266 -25.92 10.08 -8.11
N ASP A 267 -26.74 9.10 -7.68
CA ASP A 267 -27.21 8.04 -8.58
C ASP A 267 -28.03 8.62 -9.76
N PRO A 268 -27.78 8.19 -11.01
CA PRO A 268 -28.44 8.75 -12.18
C PRO A 268 -29.95 8.51 -12.19
N PHE A 269 -30.45 7.44 -11.59
CA PHE A 269 -31.86 7.03 -11.66
C PHE A 269 -32.67 7.43 -10.42
N SER A 270 -32.11 7.25 -9.25
CA SER A 270 -32.79 7.41 -7.95
C SER A 270 -32.20 8.52 -7.08
N GLY A 271 -31.10 9.15 -7.51
CA GLY A 271 -30.38 10.13 -6.71
C GLY A 271 -31.12 11.46 -6.58
N SER A 272 -31.20 11.98 -5.36
CA SER A 272 -31.86 13.26 -5.07
C SER A 272 -31.15 14.44 -5.72
N ALA A 273 -29.85 14.36 -6.01
CA ALA A 273 -29.13 15.41 -6.74
C ALA A 273 -29.70 15.60 -8.15
N ASN A 274 -29.90 14.52 -8.90
CA ASN A 274 -30.54 14.58 -10.23
C ASN A 274 -31.98 15.04 -10.15
N ALA A 275 -32.74 14.55 -9.17
CA ALA A 275 -34.14 14.99 -8.99
C ALA A 275 -34.24 16.51 -8.79
N LEU A 276 -33.37 17.10 -7.98
CA LEU A 276 -33.32 18.55 -7.77
C LEU A 276 -32.90 19.31 -9.02
N LEU A 277 -31.86 18.85 -9.74
CA LEU A 277 -31.40 19.52 -10.98
C LEU A 277 -32.47 19.52 -12.08
N LEU A 278 -33.20 18.42 -12.24
CA LEU A 278 -34.31 18.31 -13.18
C LEU A 278 -35.48 19.20 -12.76
N GLN A 279 -35.86 19.21 -11.47
CA GLN A 279 -36.97 20.08 -10.96
C GLN A 279 -36.63 21.56 -11.07
N MET A 280 -35.38 21.95 -10.87
CA MET A 280 -34.91 23.33 -11.02
C MET A 280 -34.72 23.75 -12.49
N GLY A 281 -34.87 22.82 -13.43
CA GLY A 281 -34.68 23.09 -14.87
C GLY A 281 -33.21 23.33 -15.25
N VAL A 282 -32.24 22.96 -14.40
CA VAL A 282 -30.81 23.13 -14.66
C VAL A 282 -30.35 22.15 -15.73
N THR A 283 -30.93 20.96 -15.74
CA THR A 283 -30.70 19.92 -16.76
C THR A 283 -32.02 19.37 -17.27
N GLN A 284 -32.03 18.87 -18.50
CA GLN A 284 -33.18 18.18 -19.08
C GLN A 284 -33.11 16.67 -18.96
N GLU A 285 -31.92 16.12 -18.75
CA GLU A 285 -31.65 14.71 -18.60
C GLU A 285 -30.86 14.45 -17.34
N ALA A 286 -30.98 13.22 -16.80
CA ALA A 286 -30.24 12.80 -15.63
C ALA A 286 -28.74 12.67 -15.94
N ILE A 287 -27.91 13.21 -15.07
CA ILE A 287 -26.47 13.19 -15.20
C ILE A 287 -25.91 11.94 -14.51
N ASN A 288 -25.10 11.17 -15.20
CA ASN A 288 -24.34 10.10 -14.59
C ASN A 288 -23.00 10.64 -14.03
N PHE A 289 -23.02 11.06 -12.77
CA PHE A 289 -21.90 11.74 -12.11
C PHE A 289 -20.64 10.86 -11.98
N PHE A 290 -20.80 9.54 -11.83
CA PHE A 290 -19.70 8.60 -11.67
C PHE A 290 -19.48 7.69 -12.90
N GLY A 291 -20.17 7.96 -14.02
CA GLY A 291 -20.19 7.04 -15.17
C GLY A 291 -19.03 7.20 -16.15
N ALA A 292 -18.48 8.39 -16.32
CA ALA A 292 -17.44 8.64 -17.31
C ALA A 292 -16.58 9.87 -16.97
N ARG A 293 -15.34 9.92 -17.54
CA ARG A 293 -14.51 11.13 -17.55
C ARG A 293 -15.14 12.26 -18.36
N PRO A 294 -14.90 13.53 -18.01
CA PRO A 294 -14.09 14.00 -16.88
C PRO A 294 -14.85 14.05 -15.55
N LEU A 295 -16.18 13.90 -15.59
CA LEU A 295 -17.05 14.17 -14.45
C LEU A 295 -16.77 13.25 -13.26
N ALA A 296 -16.60 11.94 -13.51
CA ALA A 296 -16.28 10.99 -12.44
C ALA A 296 -15.01 11.37 -11.68
N LEU A 297 -13.94 11.78 -12.38
CA LEU A 297 -12.69 12.21 -11.75
C LEU A 297 -12.87 13.50 -10.94
N ILE A 298 -13.67 14.43 -11.43
CA ILE A 298 -14.01 15.67 -10.72
C ILE A 298 -14.79 15.33 -9.44
N MET A 299 -15.78 14.44 -9.52
CA MET A 299 -16.61 14.06 -8.38
C MET A 299 -15.82 13.37 -7.26
N VAL A 300 -14.92 12.42 -7.60
CA VAL A 300 -14.07 11.81 -6.58
C VAL A 300 -13.08 12.82 -5.98
N THR A 301 -12.62 13.79 -6.76
CA THR A 301 -11.76 14.88 -6.26
C THR A 301 -12.53 15.85 -5.34
N ILE A 302 -13.78 16.19 -5.68
CA ILE A 302 -14.66 17.01 -4.82
C ILE A 302 -14.95 16.27 -3.50
N PHE A 303 -15.18 14.95 -3.56
CA PHE A 303 -15.35 14.12 -2.36
C PHE A 303 -14.13 14.20 -1.45
N GLU A 304 -12.92 14.05 -2.01
CA GLU A 304 -11.65 14.17 -1.28
C GLU A 304 -11.51 15.53 -0.60
N ILE A 305 -11.79 16.62 -1.35
CA ILE A 305 -11.75 17.99 -0.83
C ILE A 305 -12.72 18.15 0.33
N TRP A 306 -13.99 17.77 0.14
CA TRP A 306 -15.03 17.90 1.13
C TRP A 306 -14.75 17.06 2.38
N ARG A 307 -14.22 15.87 2.21
CA ARG A 307 -13.93 14.98 3.32
C ARG A 307 -12.76 15.45 4.17
N TYR A 308 -11.74 16.06 3.57
CA TYR A 308 -10.48 16.32 4.25
C TYR A 308 -10.14 17.79 4.47
N PHE A 309 -10.93 18.75 3.98
CA PHE A 309 -10.74 20.15 4.36
C PHE A 309 -10.82 20.39 5.87
N PRO A 310 -11.60 19.62 6.68
CA PRO A 310 -11.70 19.89 8.11
C PRO A 310 -10.37 19.71 8.86
N LEU A 311 -9.55 18.76 8.41
CA LEU A 311 -8.21 18.58 8.98
C LEU A 311 -7.34 19.81 8.73
N SER A 312 -7.34 20.30 7.50
CA SER A 312 -6.61 21.52 7.13
C SER A 312 -7.14 22.73 7.92
N PHE A 313 -8.46 22.85 8.04
CA PHE A 313 -9.12 23.87 8.85
C PHE A 313 -8.62 23.90 10.30
N LEU A 314 -8.55 22.75 10.98
CA LEU A 314 -8.10 22.67 12.37
C LEU A 314 -6.67 23.18 12.56
N PHE A 315 -5.74 22.72 11.73
CA PHE A 315 -4.34 23.12 11.85
C PHE A 315 -4.14 24.61 11.50
N ILE A 316 -4.79 25.09 10.46
CA ILE A 316 -4.70 26.49 10.05
C ILE A 316 -5.32 27.39 11.12
N LEU A 317 -6.51 27.02 11.67
CA LEU A 317 -7.15 27.77 12.73
C LEU A 317 -6.29 27.83 13.99
N ALA A 318 -5.68 26.70 14.41
CA ALA A 318 -4.78 26.65 15.56
C ALA A 318 -3.59 27.61 15.36
N ARG A 319 -2.99 27.62 14.16
CA ARG A 319 -1.90 28.55 13.85
C ARG A 319 -2.36 30.01 13.86
N MET A 320 -3.53 30.30 13.27
CA MET A 320 -4.09 31.67 13.28
C MET A 320 -4.32 32.19 14.71
N GLN A 321 -4.77 31.30 15.61
CA GLN A 321 -4.99 31.66 17.03
C GLN A 321 -3.69 31.84 17.82
N SER A 322 -2.56 31.34 17.31
CA SER A 322 -1.24 31.55 17.93
C SER A 322 -0.55 32.85 17.47
N ILE A 323 -1.12 33.58 16.51
CA ILE A 323 -0.58 34.87 16.08
C ILE A 323 -0.95 35.93 17.11
N ASP A 324 0.03 36.73 17.49
CA ASP A 324 -0.16 37.79 18.50
C ASP A 324 -1.19 38.82 18.01
N HIS A 325 -2.16 39.10 18.88
CA HIS A 325 -3.25 40.05 18.58
C HIS A 325 -2.74 41.48 18.44
N ASP A 326 -1.70 41.85 19.20
CA ASP A 326 -1.11 43.18 19.18
C ASP A 326 -0.61 43.58 17.78
N MET A 327 -0.18 42.58 16.96
CA MET A 327 0.22 42.85 15.56
C MET A 327 -0.96 43.33 14.71
N TYR A 328 -2.16 42.82 14.97
CA TYR A 328 -3.36 43.23 14.23
C TYR A 328 -3.87 44.59 14.72
N GLU A 329 -3.78 44.87 16.01
CA GLU A 329 -4.13 46.17 16.59
C GLU A 329 -3.19 47.27 16.07
N ALA A 330 -1.87 47.02 16.04
CA ALA A 330 -0.91 47.96 15.45
C ALA A 330 -1.23 48.28 14.00
N ALA A 331 -1.55 47.24 13.18
CA ALA A 331 -1.94 47.42 11.78
C ALA A 331 -3.25 48.18 11.64
N ASP A 332 -4.19 48.03 12.58
CA ASP A 332 -5.43 48.81 12.60
C ASP A 332 -5.16 50.31 12.89
N MET A 333 -4.21 50.60 13.79
CA MET A 333 -3.77 51.98 14.05
C MET A 333 -3.09 52.60 12.83
N ASP A 334 -2.40 51.81 12.02
CA ASP A 334 -1.78 52.23 10.76
C ASP A 334 -2.78 52.33 9.59
N GLY A 335 -4.08 52.01 9.82
CA GLY A 335 -5.14 52.09 8.83
C GLY A 335 -5.12 50.96 7.79
N ALA A 336 -4.49 49.81 8.09
CA ALA A 336 -4.42 48.66 7.18
C ALA A 336 -5.80 48.04 6.95
N SER A 337 -6.18 47.85 5.67
CA SER A 337 -7.41 47.14 5.31
C SER A 337 -7.35 45.65 5.68
N PRO A 338 -8.49 44.95 5.84
CA PRO A 338 -8.52 43.51 6.12
C PRO A 338 -7.73 42.68 5.10
N PHE A 339 -7.73 43.07 3.83
CA PHE A 339 -6.97 42.39 2.77
C PHE A 339 -5.44 42.59 2.95
N GLN A 340 -5.00 43.78 3.32
CA GLN A 340 -3.61 44.06 3.62
C GLN A 340 -3.15 43.27 4.86
N LYS A 341 -3.93 43.24 5.94
CA LYS A 341 -3.65 42.42 7.11
C LYS A 341 -3.54 40.94 6.79
N PHE A 342 -4.42 40.42 5.93
CA PHE A 342 -4.34 39.03 5.49
C PHE A 342 -3.05 38.72 4.75
N TRP A 343 -2.71 39.51 3.69
CA TRP A 343 -1.54 39.20 2.85
C TRP A 343 -0.21 39.58 3.48
N SER A 344 -0.15 40.64 4.31
CA SER A 344 1.11 41.15 4.87
C SER A 344 1.39 40.60 6.27
N LEU A 345 0.38 40.19 7.05
CA LEU A 345 0.57 39.67 8.41
C LEU A 345 0.21 38.18 8.52
N SER A 346 -1.04 37.82 8.14
CA SER A 346 -1.51 36.45 8.36
C SER A 346 -0.82 35.46 7.44
N MET A 347 -0.82 35.71 6.13
CA MET A 347 -0.35 34.75 5.13
C MET A 347 1.13 34.38 5.30
N PRO A 348 2.07 35.31 5.53
CA PRO A 348 3.47 34.95 5.79
C PRO A 348 3.66 34.04 7.02
N GLN A 349 2.86 34.23 8.06
CA GLN A 349 2.93 33.41 9.26
C GLN A 349 2.25 32.05 9.10
N LEU A 350 1.32 31.92 8.15
CA LEU A 350 0.65 30.67 7.80
C LEU A 350 1.45 29.82 6.82
N LEU A 351 2.40 30.40 6.07
CA LEU A 351 3.15 29.67 5.05
C LEU A 351 3.83 28.41 5.59
N GLY A 352 4.46 28.50 6.76
CA GLY A 352 5.12 27.35 7.39
C GLY A 352 4.19 26.18 7.63
N ILE A 353 3.03 26.44 8.26
CA ILE A 353 2.05 25.36 8.50
C ILE A 353 1.38 24.89 7.20
N LEU A 354 1.14 25.79 6.24
CA LEU A 354 0.58 25.42 4.94
C LEU A 354 1.52 24.53 4.14
N SER A 355 2.83 24.79 4.18
CA SER A 355 3.85 23.96 3.54
C SER A 355 3.90 22.55 4.15
N VAL A 356 3.92 22.46 5.48
CA VAL A 356 3.89 21.16 6.17
C VAL A 356 2.59 20.40 5.87
N LEU A 357 1.45 21.08 5.94
CA LEU A 357 0.16 20.46 5.62
C LEU A 357 0.08 20.02 4.16
N PHE A 358 0.62 20.81 3.23
CA PHE A 358 0.66 20.45 1.82
C PHE A 358 1.46 19.15 1.62
N LEU A 359 2.66 19.05 2.21
CA LEU A 359 3.48 17.85 2.13
C LEU A 359 2.75 16.62 2.69
N LEU A 360 2.23 16.73 3.92
CA LEU A 360 1.51 15.61 4.57
C LEU A 360 0.28 15.20 3.78
N ARG A 361 -0.54 16.17 3.36
CA ARG A 361 -1.75 15.91 2.59
C ARG A 361 -1.43 15.31 1.22
N PHE A 362 -0.39 15.82 0.54
CA PHE A 362 0.05 15.28 -0.74
C PHE A 362 0.42 13.80 -0.61
N ILE A 363 1.25 13.43 0.38
CA ILE A 363 1.66 12.05 0.61
C ILE A 363 0.45 11.16 0.93
N TRP A 364 -0.47 11.62 1.80
CA TRP A 364 -1.65 10.85 2.16
C TRP A 364 -2.63 10.68 1.01
N THR A 365 -2.91 11.74 0.26
CA THR A 365 -3.83 11.71 -0.88
C THR A 365 -3.26 10.88 -2.04
N PHE A 366 -1.93 10.93 -2.28
CA PHE A 366 -1.27 10.10 -3.29
C PHE A 366 -1.40 8.60 -3.00
N ASN A 367 -1.36 8.23 -1.72
CA ASN A 367 -1.55 6.84 -1.25
C ASN A 367 -3.02 6.45 -1.05
N LYS A 368 -3.97 7.30 -1.45
CA LYS A 368 -5.38 7.07 -1.20
C LYS A 368 -5.93 5.94 -2.08
N PHE A 369 -6.58 4.98 -1.44
CA PHE A 369 -7.22 3.83 -2.08
C PHE A 369 -8.73 3.83 -1.82
N ASP A 370 -9.10 3.93 -0.56
CA ASP A 370 -10.45 3.69 -0.03
C ASP A 370 -11.52 4.59 -0.68
N ASP A 371 -11.31 5.89 -0.76
CA ASP A 371 -12.29 6.83 -1.28
C ASP A 371 -12.61 6.54 -2.76
N ILE A 372 -11.58 6.31 -3.58
CA ILE A 372 -11.75 6.05 -5.01
C ILE A 372 -12.38 4.67 -5.23
N PHE A 373 -11.90 3.67 -4.47
CA PHE A 373 -12.40 2.30 -4.59
C PHE A 373 -13.88 2.20 -4.19
N LEU A 374 -14.29 2.90 -3.14
CA LEU A 374 -15.68 2.90 -2.65
C LEU A 374 -16.64 3.68 -3.56
N LEU A 375 -16.17 4.75 -4.23
CA LEU A 375 -17.02 5.57 -5.09
C LEU A 375 -17.19 4.99 -6.50
N THR A 376 -16.10 4.50 -7.10
CA THR A 376 -16.07 4.13 -8.52
C THR A 376 -15.43 2.76 -8.80
N GLY A 377 -14.77 2.15 -7.80
CA GLY A 377 -13.94 0.96 -8.00
C GLY A 377 -12.72 1.20 -8.88
N GLY A 378 -12.34 2.47 -9.16
CA GLY A 378 -11.34 2.83 -10.16
C GLY A 378 -11.84 2.84 -11.59
N ASN A 379 -13.13 2.58 -11.82
CA ASN A 379 -13.76 2.62 -13.13
C ASN A 379 -13.99 4.07 -13.60
N ALA A 380 -14.60 4.24 -14.78
CA ALA A 380 -14.92 5.55 -15.36
C ALA A 380 -13.70 6.50 -15.48
N GLY A 381 -12.50 5.92 -15.58
CA GLY A 381 -11.25 6.65 -15.71
C GLY A 381 -10.75 7.32 -14.43
N THR A 382 -11.10 6.80 -13.26
CA THR A 382 -10.65 7.27 -11.94
C THR A 382 -9.58 6.37 -11.33
N ARG A 383 -9.06 5.39 -12.07
CA ARG A 383 -8.03 4.46 -11.60
C ARG A 383 -6.76 5.21 -11.22
N THR A 384 -6.34 5.07 -9.96
CA THR A 384 -5.07 5.58 -9.45
C THR A 384 -4.03 4.47 -9.34
N LEU A 385 -2.78 4.81 -9.08
CA LEU A 385 -1.71 3.82 -8.87
C LEU A 385 -2.03 2.88 -7.69
N THR A 386 -2.64 3.37 -6.62
CA THR A 386 -3.02 2.54 -5.46
C THR A 386 -4.13 1.54 -5.78
N VAL A 387 -5.12 1.94 -6.60
CA VAL A 387 -6.13 1.01 -7.12
C VAL A 387 -5.49 -0.01 -8.06
N ASN A 388 -4.53 0.41 -8.88
CA ASN A 388 -3.79 -0.50 -9.76
C ASN A 388 -2.97 -1.54 -8.97
N VAL A 389 -2.33 -1.16 -7.83
CA VAL A 389 -1.69 -2.15 -6.93
C VAL A 389 -2.67 -3.25 -6.53
N TYR A 390 -3.87 -2.85 -6.11
CA TYR A 390 -4.90 -3.79 -5.68
C TYR A 390 -5.36 -4.69 -6.83
N GLU A 391 -5.60 -4.14 -8.01
CA GLU A 391 -6.00 -4.91 -9.20
C GLU A 391 -4.94 -5.92 -9.62
N GLN A 392 -3.66 -5.52 -9.70
CA GLN A 392 -2.57 -6.41 -10.07
C GLN A 392 -2.40 -7.53 -9.05
N ALA A 393 -2.33 -7.19 -7.76
CA ALA A 393 -2.02 -8.15 -6.72
C ALA A 393 -3.17 -9.14 -6.46
N PHE A 394 -4.43 -8.67 -6.46
CA PHE A 394 -5.58 -9.47 -6.02
C PHE A 394 -6.55 -9.84 -7.13
N ALA A 395 -6.91 -8.94 -8.03
CA ALA A 395 -7.85 -9.25 -9.10
C ALA A 395 -7.18 -10.08 -10.21
N ILE A 396 -5.94 -9.74 -10.58
CA ILE A 396 -5.15 -10.44 -11.60
C ILE A 396 -4.31 -11.55 -10.96
N SER A 397 -4.15 -11.53 -9.62
CA SER A 397 -3.32 -12.47 -8.86
C SER A 397 -1.81 -12.39 -9.17
N ASN A 398 -1.32 -11.27 -9.72
CA ASN A 398 0.08 -11.00 -9.98
C ASN A 398 0.69 -10.12 -8.89
N ILE A 399 1.21 -10.75 -7.83
CA ILE A 399 1.78 -10.05 -6.68
C ILE A 399 3.06 -9.30 -7.05
N GLY A 400 3.88 -9.88 -7.94
CA GLY A 400 5.09 -9.24 -8.44
C GLY A 400 4.82 -7.92 -9.14
N ALA A 401 3.79 -7.88 -10.02
CA ALA A 401 3.37 -6.65 -10.68
C ALA A 401 2.76 -5.63 -9.68
N GLY A 402 1.94 -6.08 -8.73
CA GLY A 402 1.42 -5.23 -7.67
C GLY A 402 2.54 -4.59 -6.85
N ALA A 403 3.56 -5.37 -6.48
CA ALA A 403 4.75 -4.87 -5.79
C ALA A 403 5.55 -3.88 -6.65
N ALA A 404 5.66 -4.09 -7.97
CA ALA A 404 6.32 -3.16 -8.87
C ALA A 404 5.61 -1.80 -8.92
N VAL A 405 4.26 -1.77 -8.98
CA VAL A 405 3.50 -0.52 -8.87
C VAL A 405 3.72 0.16 -7.51
N ALA A 406 3.77 -0.59 -6.41
CA ALA A 406 4.06 -0.03 -5.08
C ALA A 406 5.46 0.60 -5.00
N VAL A 407 6.48 0.01 -5.65
CA VAL A 407 7.82 0.61 -5.78
C VAL A 407 7.75 1.89 -6.61
N ILE A 408 6.97 1.94 -7.69
CA ILE A 408 6.77 3.16 -8.49
C ILE A 408 6.15 4.27 -7.64
N ILE A 409 5.10 3.96 -6.83
CA ILE A 409 4.50 4.91 -5.88
C ILE A 409 5.56 5.46 -4.92
N PHE A 410 6.34 4.57 -4.32
CA PHE A 410 7.42 4.96 -3.40
C PHE A 410 8.44 5.89 -4.08
N CYS A 411 8.89 5.56 -5.29
CA CYS A 411 9.83 6.40 -6.05
C CYS A 411 9.23 7.76 -6.38
N CYS A 412 7.96 7.83 -6.81
CA CYS A 412 7.27 9.10 -7.09
C CYS A 412 7.22 10.00 -5.85
N LEU A 413 6.83 9.43 -4.70
CA LEU A 413 6.75 10.16 -3.44
C LEU A 413 8.12 10.56 -2.90
N LEU A 414 9.13 9.72 -3.06
CA LEU A 414 10.50 10.03 -2.67
C LEU A 414 11.04 11.21 -3.50
N LEU A 415 10.88 11.16 -4.83
CA LEU A 415 11.30 12.24 -5.73
C LEU A 415 10.55 13.54 -5.41
N PHE A 416 9.23 13.46 -5.18
CA PHE A 416 8.44 14.61 -4.77
C PHE A 416 8.93 15.20 -3.44
N SER A 417 9.21 14.36 -2.44
CA SER A 417 9.70 14.80 -1.13
C SER A 417 11.07 15.46 -1.22
N ILE A 418 12.00 14.89 -2.00
CA ILE A 418 13.32 15.48 -2.24
C ILE A 418 13.18 16.85 -2.92
N PHE A 419 12.32 16.94 -3.95
CA PHE A 419 12.02 18.21 -4.62
C PHE A 419 11.44 19.23 -3.64
N PHE A 420 10.45 18.84 -2.85
CA PHE A 420 9.80 19.70 -1.86
C PHE A 420 10.82 20.28 -0.87
N PHE A 421 11.62 19.44 -0.23
CA PHE A 421 12.61 19.89 0.75
C PHE A 421 13.74 20.71 0.13
N ARG A 422 14.11 20.44 -1.12
CA ARG A 422 15.19 21.18 -1.76
C ARG A 422 14.77 22.58 -2.22
N PHE A 423 13.53 22.77 -2.65
CA PHE A 423 13.08 23.99 -3.28
C PHE A 423 12.12 24.82 -2.41
N ILE A 424 11.23 24.20 -1.69
CA ILE A 424 10.16 24.89 -0.94
C ILE A 424 10.60 25.18 0.50
N SER A 425 11.23 24.24 1.18
CA SER A 425 11.67 24.42 2.57
C SER A 425 12.84 25.38 2.75
N ARG A 426 13.59 25.72 1.68
CA ARG A 426 14.70 26.66 1.74
C ARG A 426 14.29 28.12 2.00
N GLU A 427 13.08 28.49 1.63
CA GLU A 427 12.60 29.87 1.79
C GLU A 427 12.07 30.17 3.20
N GLU A 428 11.80 29.15 4.01
CA GLU A 428 11.18 29.32 5.33
C GLU A 428 12.13 29.18 6.52
N GLY A 429 13.41 28.88 6.31
CA GLY A 429 14.41 28.82 7.39
C GLY A 429 14.17 27.70 8.39
N LEU A 430 13.52 26.60 8.00
CA LEU A 430 13.32 25.37 8.79
C LEU A 430 14.53 24.44 8.70
#